data_b42180ce2f5f6e354e602b612b693d04
#
_entry.id   b42180ce2f5f6e354e602b612b693d04
#
_cell.length_a   1.000
_cell.length_b   1.000
_cell.length_c   1.000
_cell.angle_alpha   90.00
_cell.angle_beta   90.00
_cell.angle_gamma   90.00
#
_symmetry.space_group_name_H-M   'P 1'
#
loop_
_entity.id
_entity.type
_entity.pdbx_description
1 polymer ?
#
loop_
_entity_poly.entity_id
_entity_poly.type
_entity_poly.pdbx_seq_one_letter_code
_entity_poly.pdbx_strand_id
1 'polypeptide(L)'
;MQEAQQRSLTKEQKEAVGILSIGTFFEQFDIMLYIHMAVLLNELFFPQTDQNVASLLSAFTFCSTFIFIPIGALIFGWVGDNIGRKSTVVLTTLLTALSCLTIAFLPTYAEIGIKASIIMIGCRILQSMASMGEVIGALVYITEFTKPPIRYYAVALIPVLGYSGGLAALGVASLIVYAEVNWRGIFVFGALIALVGIAIRTKLSETKDFANASKRLQTQYNVNPDEEDLFYDASYKKTSFAMFCTQCAWLLCFYFVFIYCSQMLKSQFEYSVLDIIKHNFVISIFPVVSCFIRAKLSKRFHPLILFKYSLIISFFFFIIIAFYLDSSPTPLGIGIFQSLLLMFTPNGYSESSVMFPHFPVFKRFQSACLSYAFSRAFMYIATSFGLIFIIKLIGISGGLIFAASCVAAIGTYGYFYFLRLEQKNIMI
;
A
#
# COMPACT_ATOMS: atom_id res chain seq x y z
N MET A 1 8.00 27.86 -18.14
CA MET A 1 7.01 28.58 -17.33
C MET A 1 7.14 28.14 -15.89
N GLN A 2 7.54 29.03 -14.96
CA GLN A 2 7.52 28.71 -13.54
C GLN A 2 6.08 28.36 -13.13
N GLU A 3 5.82 27.13 -12.68
CA GLU A 3 4.51 26.79 -12.13
C GLU A 3 4.21 27.70 -10.95
N ALA A 4 3.02 28.33 -10.97
CA ALA A 4 2.61 29.22 -9.89
C ALA A 4 2.62 28.45 -8.56
N GLN A 5 3.45 28.90 -7.61
CA GLN A 5 3.58 28.28 -6.29
C GLN A 5 2.26 28.36 -5.52
N GLN A 6 1.73 27.21 -5.12
CA GLN A 6 0.51 27.13 -4.30
C GLN A 6 0.89 26.88 -2.83
N ARG A 7 0.59 27.83 -1.93
CA ARG A 7 0.94 27.74 -0.50
C ARG A 7 -0.16 27.20 0.41
N SER A 8 -1.40 27.16 -0.05
CA SER A 8 -2.55 26.66 0.74
C SER A 8 -3.51 25.86 -0.14
N LEU A 9 -4.19 24.89 0.47
CA LEU A 9 -5.25 24.12 -0.20
C LEU A 9 -6.53 24.94 -0.29
N THR A 10 -7.18 24.90 -1.45
CA THR A 10 -8.54 25.42 -1.62
C THR A 10 -9.55 24.54 -0.87
N LYS A 11 -10.79 25.03 -0.72
CA LYS A 11 -11.86 24.24 -0.10
C LYS A 11 -12.10 22.95 -0.85
N GLU A 12 -12.19 22.99 -2.17
CA GLU A 12 -12.37 21.82 -3.03
C GLU A 12 -11.23 20.80 -2.89
N GLN A 13 -9.98 21.29 -2.81
CA GLN A 13 -8.83 20.42 -2.62
C GLN A 13 -8.81 19.75 -1.25
N LYS A 14 -9.23 20.43 -0.18
CA LYS A 14 -9.37 19.84 1.16
C LYS A 14 -10.45 18.75 1.16
N GLU A 15 -11.59 19.02 0.53
CA GLU A 15 -12.67 18.05 0.37
C GLU A 15 -12.21 16.83 -0.43
N ALA A 16 -11.49 17.00 -1.55
CA ALA A 16 -10.95 15.92 -2.35
C ALA A 16 -9.94 15.05 -1.55
N VAL A 17 -9.01 15.68 -0.80
CA VAL A 17 -8.09 14.96 0.08
C VAL A 17 -8.85 14.14 1.11
N GLY A 18 -9.88 14.72 1.76
CA GLY A 18 -10.70 14.01 2.74
C GLY A 18 -11.43 12.80 2.14
N ILE A 19 -12.11 13.01 1.01
CA ILE A 19 -12.87 11.97 0.31
C ILE A 19 -11.98 10.79 -0.12
N LEU A 20 -10.83 11.11 -0.70
CA LEU A 20 -9.90 10.07 -1.17
C LEU A 20 -9.20 9.34 -0.03
N SER A 21 -8.89 10.06 1.06
CA SER A 21 -8.30 9.45 2.25
C SER A 21 -9.24 8.47 2.97
N ILE A 22 -10.55 8.69 2.90
CA ILE A 22 -11.55 7.72 3.41
C ILE A 22 -11.42 6.38 2.66
N GLY A 23 -11.22 6.39 1.35
CA GLY A 23 -11.03 5.13 0.62
C GLY A 23 -9.76 4.40 0.97
N THR A 24 -8.64 5.11 1.12
CA THR A 24 -7.40 4.47 1.58
C THR A 24 -7.50 3.95 3.01
N PHE A 25 -8.35 4.57 3.86
CA PHE A 25 -8.69 4.03 5.18
C PHE A 25 -9.34 2.65 5.05
N PHE A 26 -10.34 2.51 4.15
CA PHE A 26 -11.04 1.23 3.99
C PHE A 26 -10.18 0.15 3.37
N GLU A 27 -9.39 0.49 2.38
CA GLU A 27 -8.46 -0.45 1.77
C GLU A 27 -7.51 -1.03 2.82
N GLN A 28 -6.89 -0.18 3.64
CA GLN A 28 -5.99 -0.64 4.68
C GLN A 28 -6.71 -1.35 5.83
N PHE A 29 -7.94 -0.93 6.17
CA PHE A 29 -8.79 -1.62 7.13
C PHE A 29 -9.09 -3.04 6.66
N ASP A 30 -9.53 -3.23 5.40
CA ASP A 30 -9.87 -4.54 4.85
C ASP A 30 -8.65 -5.49 4.80
N ILE A 31 -7.52 -5.00 4.33
CA ILE A 31 -6.27 -5.79 4.26
C ILE A 31 -5.85 -6.25 5.66
N MET A 32 -5.79 -5.34 6.63
CA MET A 32 -5.34 -5.66 7.99
C MET A 32 -6.35 -6.54 8.72
N LEU A 33 -7.64 -6.29 8.55
CA LEU A 33 -8.68 -7.14 9.10
C LEU A 33 -8.52 -8.57 8.61
N TYR A 34 -8.36 -8.77 7.30
CA TYR A 34 -8.16 -10.09 6.73
C TYR A 34 -6.91 -10.79 7.27
N ILE A 35 -5.78 -10.10 7.32
CA ILE A 35 -4.52 -10.69 7.81
C ILE A 35 -4.70 -11.21 9.26
N HIS A 36 -5.34 -10.43 10.11
CA HIS A 36 -5.49 -10.79 11.53
C HIS A 36 -6.68 -11.73 11.81
N MET A 37 -7.67 -11.73 10.93
CA MET A 37 -8.81 -12.68 11.00
C MET A 37 -8.55 -13.95 10.17
N ALA A 38 -7.40 -14.09 9.52
CA ALA A 38 -7.12 -15.18 8.59
C ALA A 38 -7.31 -16.56 9.23
N VAL A 39 -6.94 -16.74 10.51
CA VAL A 39 -7.12 -18.02 11.20
C VAL A 39 -8.61 -18.38 11.27
N LEU A 40 -9.45 -17.47 11.75
CA LEU A 40 -10.91 -17.69 11.84
C LEU A 40 -11.55 -17.91 10.47
N LEU A 41 -11.19 -17.08 9.48
CA LEU A 41 -11.73 -17.19 8.13
C LEU A 41 -11.32 -18.50 7.45
N ASN A 42 -10.10 -18.97 7.72
CA ASN A 42 -9.63 -20.27 7.22
C ASN A 42 -10.42 -21.44 7.82
N GLU A 43 -10.72 -21.41 9.11
CA GLU A 43 -11.55 -22.40 9.77
C GLU A 43 -12.99 -22.45 9.20
N LEU A 44 -13.54 -21.30 8.84
CA LEU A 44 -14.90 -21.16 8.32
C LEU A 44 -15.04 -21.53 6.84
N PHE A 45 -14.03 -21.24 6.03
CA PHE A 45 -14.16 -21.30 4.57
C PHE A 45 -13.29 -22.36 3.88
N PHE A 46 -12.41 -23.07 4.63
CA PHE A 46 -11.61 -24.16 4.07
C PHE A 46 -11.90 -25.50 4.72
N PRO A 47 -11.63 -26.62 3.99
CA PRO A 47 -11.91 -27.96 4.53
C PRO A 47 -11.04 -28.26 5.75
N GLN A 48 -11.67 -28.69 6.84
CA GLN A 48 -10.96 -29.09 8.06
C GLN A 48 -10.61 -30.58 8.11
N THR A 49 -11.11 -31.36 7.15
CA THR A 49 -10.92 -32.82 7.07
C THR A 49 -9.52 -33.22 6.62
N ASP A 50 -8.85 -32.37 5.84
CA ASP A 50 -7.46 -32.55 5.40
C ASP A 50 -6.65 -31.29 5.71
N GLN A 51 -5.81 -31.40 6.73
CA GLN A 51 -4.99 -30.30 7.22
C GLN A 51 -3.96 -29.79 6.17
N ASN A 52 -3.51 -30.67 5.27
CA ASN A 52 -2.60 -30.28 4.19
C ASN A 52 -3.34 -29.44 3.13
N VAL A 53 -4.57 -29.85 2.76
CA VAL A 53 -5.40 -29.10 1.80
C VAL A 53 -5.81 -27.76 2.38
N ALA A 54 -6.22 -27.70 3.65
CA ALA A 54 -6.58 -26.46 4.34
C ALA A 54 -5.38 -25.50 4.38
N SER A 55 -4.18 -25.97 4.73
CA SER A 55 -2.96 -25.17 4.77
C SER A 55 -2.57 -24.66 3.38
N LEU A 56 -2.69 -25.50 2.33
CA LEU A 56 -2.42 -25.13 0.94
C LEU A 56 -3.40 -24.06 0.43
N LEU A 57 -4.69 -24.20 0.69
CA LEU A 57 -5.72 -23.23 0.30
C LEU A 57 -5.54 -21.90 1.04
N SER A 58 -5.23 -21.96 2.33
CA SER A 58 -4.91 -20.77 3.13
C SER A 58 -3.70 -20.02 2.57
N ALA A 59 -2.59 -20.73 2.32
CA ALA A 59 -1.39 -20.16 1.72
C ALA A 59 -1.66 -19.60 0.32
N PHE A 60 -2.43 -20.31 -0.51
CA PHE A 60 -2.81 -19.84 -1.84
C PHE A 60 -3.66 -18.57 -1.77
N THR A 61 -4.63 -18.51 -0.86
CA THR A 61 -5.49 -17.32 -0.68
C THR A 61 -4.67 -16.12 -0.25
N PHE A 62 -3.72 -16.31 0.66
CA PHE A 62 -2.81 -15.24 1.09
C PHE A 62 -1.89 -14.80 -0.06
N CYS A 63 -1.25 -15.74 -0.75
CA CYS A 63 -0.37 -15.45 -1.88
C CYS A 63 -1.13 -14.82 -3.05
N SER A 64 -2.35 -15.26 -3.34
CA SER A 64 -3.16 -14.72 -4.44
C SER A 64 -3.40 -13.22 -4.29
N THR A 65 -3.57 -12.73 -3.06
CA THR A 65 -3.72 -11.31 -2.76
C THR A 65 -2.59 -10.48 -3.37
N PHE A 66 -1.35 -10.99 -3.39
CA PHE A 66 -0.18 -10.26 -3.91
C PHE A 66 0.14 -10.57 -5.36
N ILE A 67 -0.09 -11.80 -5.80
CA ILE A 67 0.18 -12.25 -7.18
C ILE A 67 -0.75 -11.56 -8.19
N PHE A 68 -2.01 -11.32 -7.81
CA PHE A 68 -2.99 -10.69 -8.70
C PHE A 68 -2.95 -9.15 -8.70
N ILE A 69 -2.23 -8.50 -7.77
CA ILE A 69 -2.05 -7.04 -7.77
C ILE A 69 -1.50 -6.50 -9.10
N PRO A 70 -0.45 -7.07 -9.73
CA PRO A 70 0.02 -6.61 -11.04
C PRO A 70 -1.03 -6.70 -12.16
N ILE A 71 -1.91 -7.70 -12.12
CA ILE A 71 -3.02 -7.81 -13.08
C ILE A 71 -4.03 -6.68 -12.85
N GLY A 72 -4.37 -6.41 -11.58
CA GLY A 72 -5.18 -5.24 -11.21
C GLY A 72 -4.55 -3.92 -11.66
N ALA A 73 -3.22 -3.78 -11.53
CA ALA A 73 -2.48 -2.61 -11.98
C ALA A 73 -2.55 -2.40 -13.50
N LEU A 74 -2.52 -3.48 -14.28
CA LEU A 74 -2.72 -3.40 -15.75
C LEU A 74 -4.12 -2.93 -16.10
N ILE A 75 -5.15 -3.57 -15.52
CA ILE A 75 -6.56 -3.29 -15.83
C ILE A 75 -6.93 -1.88 -15.35
N PHE A 76 -6.80 -1.60 -14.07
CA PHE A 76 -7.20 -0.31 -13.49
C PHE A 76 -6.24 0.82 -13.83
N GLY A 77 -4.97 0.50 -14.14
CA GLY A 77 -4.01 1.43 -14.71
C GLY A 77 -4.48 1.93 -16.07
N TRP A 78 -4.88 1.03 -16.95
CA TRP A 78 -5.44 1.35 -18.25
C TRP A 78 -6.76 2.14 -18.13
N VAL A 79 -7.68 1.71 -17.29
CA VAL A 79 -8.93 2.45 -17.02
C VAL A 79 -8.64 3.88 -16.56
N GLY A 80 -7.66 4.07 -15.66
CA GLY A 80 -7.29 5.38 -15.14
C GLY A 80 -6.69 6.31 -16.19
N ASP A 81 -5.94 5.77 -17.13
CA ASP A 81 -5.30 6.56 -18.19
C ASP A 81 -6.22 6.85 -19.37
N ASN A 82 -7.17 5.94 -19.69
CA ASN A 82 -8.04 6.09 -20.88
C ASN A 82 -9.45 6.61 -20.54
N ILE A 83 -10.03 6.19 -19.40
CA ILE A 83 -11.41 6.55 -19.03
C ILE A 83 -11.43 7.73 -18.05
N GLY A 84 -10.43 7.78 -17.12
CA GLY A 84 -10.30 8.88 -16.17
C GLY A 84 -10.05 8.42 -14.73
N ARG A 85 -9.44 9.31 -13.97
CA ARG A 85 -9.01 9.05 -12.58
C ARG A 85 -10.21 8.85 -11.66
N LYS A 86 -11.23 9.71 -11.80
CA LYS A 86 -12.48 9.62 -11.04
C LYS A 86 -13.21 8.29 -11.27
N SER A 87 -13.37 7.92 -12.53
CA SER A 87 -14.07 6.68 -12.91
C SER A 87 -13.41 5.45 -12.32
N THR A 88 -12.07 5.40 -12.34
CA THR A 88 -11.29 4.29 -11.77
C THR A 88 -11.53 4.15 -10.27
N VAL A 89 -11.42 5.27 -9.52
CA VAL A 89 -11.60 5.26 -8.06
C VAL A 89 -13.02 4.83 -7.68
N VAL A 90 -14.04 5.27 -8.40
CA VAL A 90 -15.44 4.87 -8.15
C VAL A 90 -15.65 3.39 -8.46
N LEU A 91 -15.14 2.91 -9.60
CA LEU A 91 -15.27 1.50 -10.00
C LEU A 91 -14.59 0.55 -9.01
N THR A 92 -13.37 0.86 -8.62
CA THR A 92 -12.62 0.01 -7.68
C THR A 92 -13.27 -0.02 -6.30
N THR A 93 -13.79 1.11 -5.80
CA THR A 93 -14.56 1.14 -4.55
C THR A 93 -15.83 0.29 -4.63
N LEU A 94 -16.53 0.31 -5.77
CA LEU A 94 -17.72 -0.52 -5.99
C LEU A 94 -17.37 -2.02 -5.94
N LEU A 95 -16.28 -2.42 -6.59
CA LEU A 95 -15.82 -3.82 -6.57
C LEU A 95 -15.44 -4.27 -5.15
N THR A 96 -14.76 -3.42 -4.38
CA THR A 96 -14.43 -3.69 -2.97
C THR A 96 -15.69 -3.83 -2.13
N ALA A 97 -16.67 -2.92 -2.28
CA ALA A 97 -17.95 -2.97 -1.55
C ALA A 97 -18.74 -4.27 -1.85
N LEU A 98 -18.85 -4.63 -3.12
CA LEU A 98 -19.53 -5.86 -3.54
C LEU A 98 -18.82 -7.10 -2.99
N SER A 99 -17.49 -7.14 -3.01
CA SER A 99 -16.72 -8.24 -2.45
C SER A 99 -16.92 -8.36 -0.94
N CYS A 100 -16.92 -7.24 -0.19
CA CYS A 100 -17.21 -7.24 1.26
C CYS A 100 -18.61 -7.75 1.55
N LEU A 101 -19.64 -7.30 0.81
CA LEU A 101 -21.01 -7.80 0.97
C LEU A 101 -21.09 -9.29 0.68
N THR A 102 -20.45 -9.75 -0.40
CA THR A 102 -20.41 -11.18 -0.74
C THR A 102 -19.80 -11.99 0.40
N ILE A 103 -18.68 -11.58 0.96
CA ILE A 103 -18.03 -12.27 2.09
C ILE A 103 -18.95 -12.26 3.33
N ALA A 104 -19.62 -11.13 3.64
CA ALA A 104 -20.49 -11.01 4.80
C ALA A 104 -21.65 -12.01 4.78
N PHE A 105 -22.24 -12.25 3.60
CA PHE A 105 -23.38 -13.17 3.43
C PHE A 105 -22.98 -14.56 2.92
N LEU A 106 -21.68 -14.83 2.75
CA LEU A 106 -21.20 -16.11 2.25
C LEU A 106 -21.49 -17.23 3.25
N PRO A 107 -22.20 -18.31 2.83
CA PRO A 107 -22.32 -19.51 3.63
C PRO A 107 -20.95 -20.16 3.88
N THR A 108 -20.82 -20.84 5.01
CA THR A 108 -19.55 -21.48 5.40
C THR A 108 -19.24 -22.72 4.55
N TYR A 109 -18.00 -23.23 4.68
CA TYR A 109 -17.62 -24.50 4.04
C TYR A 109 -18.51 -25.67 4.47
N ALA A 110 -18.95 -25.69 5.73
CA ALA A 110 -19.85 -26.73 6.25
C ALA A 110 -21.23 -26.74 5.56
N GLU A 111 -21.68 -25.59 5.05
CA GLU A 111 -23.00 -25.44 4.40
C GLU A 111 -22.98 -25.69 2.90
N ILE A 112 -21.96 -25.17 2.18
CA ILE A 112 -21.90 -25.23 0.70
C ILE A 112 -20.61 -25.84 0.16
N GLY A 113 -19.74 -26.38 1.02
CA GLY A 113 -18.52 -27.07 0.65
C GLY A 113 -17.50 -26.18 -0.09
N ILE A 114 -16.80 -26.75 -1.06
CA ILE A 114 -15.71 -26.09 -1.80
C ILE A 114 -16.14 -24.79 -2.51
N LYS A 115 -17.43 -24.62 -2.79
CA LYS A 115 -17.95 -23.37 -3.37
C LYS A 115 -17.69 -22.18 -2.48
N ALA A 116 -17.77 -22.35 -1.15
CA ALA A 116 -17.45 -21.30 -0.18
C ALA A 116 -16.00 -20.82 -0.34
N SER A 117 -15.04 -21.77 -0.43
CA SER A 117 -13.63 -21.47 -0.62
C SER A 117 -13.38 -20.72 -1.94
N ILE A 118 -13.97 -21.18 -3.05
CA ILE A 118 -13.78 -20.57 -4.37
C ILE A 118 -14.30 -19.12 -4.37
N ILE A 119 -15.50 -18.88 -3.82
CA ILE A 119 -16.08 -17.53 -3.76
C ILE A 119 -15.23 -16.63 -2.87
N MET A 120 -14.79 -17.13 -1.71
CA MET A 120 -13.93 -16.38 -0.79
C MET A 120 -12.62 -15.96 -1.47
N ILE A 121 -11.93 -16.89 -2.14
CA ILE A 121 -10.70 -16.63 -2.89
C ILE A 121 -10.97 -15.61 -4.01
N GLY A 122 -12.05 -15.76 -4.76
CA GLY A 122 -12.44 -14.84 -5.82
C GLY A 122 -12.66 -13.41 -5.30
N CYS A 123 -13.36 -13.26 -4.18
CA CYS A 123 -13.55 -11.96 -3.53
C CYS A 123 -12.21 -11.34 -3.10
N ARG A 124 -11.29 -12.11 -2.52
CA ARG A 124 -9.96 -11.63 -2.12
C ARG A 124 -9.11 -11.19 -3.31
N ILE A 125 -9.15 -11.93 -4.41
CA ILE A 125 -8.48 -11.54 -5.66
C ILE A 125 -9.06 -10.22 -6.18
N LEU A 126 -10.38 -10.07 -6.26
CA LEU A 126 -11.02 -8.85 -6.71
C LEU A 126 -10.68 -7.64 -5.83
N GLN A 127 -10.69 -7.79 -4.50
CA GLN A 127 -10.31 -6.74 -3.56
C GLN A 127 -8.84 -6.32 -3.76
N SER A 128 -7.92 -7.27 -3.89
CA SER A 128 -6.51 -6.96 -4.09
C SER A 128 -6.23 -6.28 -5.44
N MET A 129 -6.93 -6.67 -6.49
CA MET A 129 -6.85 -5.98 -7.78
C MET A 129 -7.42 -4.55 -7.69
N ALA A 130 -8.58 -4.38 -7.03
CA ALA A 130 -9.24 -3.09 -6.86
C ALA A 130 -8.42 -2.10 -6.01
N SER A 131 -7.60 -2.57 -5.06
CA SER A 131 -6.75 -1.72 -4.22
C SER A 131 -5.83 -0.79 -5.02
N MET A 132 -5.47 -1.16 -6.25
CA MET A 132 -4.64 -0.33 -7.13
C MET A 132 -5.35 0.98 -7.51
N GLY A 133 -6.63 0.94 -7.82
CA GLY A 133 -7.40 2.15 -8.11
C GLY A 133 -7.67 3.00 -6.87
N GLU A 134 -7.79 2.36 -5.71
CA GLU A 134 -8.03 3.06 -4.44
C GLU A 134 -6.81 3.86 -3.97
N VAL A 135 -5.66 3.20 -3.83
CA VAL A 135 -4.44 3.80 -3.27
C VAL A 135 -3.75 4.70 -4.29
N ILE A 136 -3.38 4.13 -5.43
CA ILE A 136 -2.64 4.90 -6.44
C ILE A 136 -3.55 5.94 -7.09
N GLY A 137 -4.84 5.62 -7.28
CA GLY A 137 -5.82 6.57 -7.78
C GLY A 137 -5.93 7.82 -6.92
N ALA A 138 -5.98 7.66 -5.60
CA ALA A 138 -6.01 8.79 -4.66
C ALA A 138 -4.75 9.65 -4.76
N LEU A 139 -3.58 9.02 -4.80
CA LEU A 139 -2.29 9.71 -4.84
C LEU A 139 -2.09 10.46 -6.18
N VAL A 140 -2.39 9.80 -7.32
CA VAL A 140 -2.30 10.43 -8.65
C VAL A 140 -3.28 11.58 -8.76
N TYR A 141 -4.54 11.37 -8.35
CA TYR A 141 -5.57 12.41 -8.38
C TYR A 141 -5.13 13.67 -7.63
N ILE A 142 -4.68 13.56 -6.38
CA ILE A 142 -4.23 14.72 -5.60
C ILE A 142 -2.96 15.34 -6.18
N THR A 143 -2.05 14.55 -6.75
CA THR A 143 -0.86 15.05 -7.41
C THR A 143 -1.21 15.93 -8.62
N GLU A 144 -2.21 15.54 -9.41
CA GLU A 144 -2.70 16.30 -10.57
C GLU A 144 -3.59 17.50 -10.16
N PHE A 145 -4.26 17.40 -9.01
CA PHE A 145 -5.22 18.43 -8.52
C PHE A 145 -4.56 19.54 -7.72
N THR A 146 -3.29 19.37 -7.31
CA THR A 146 -2.54 20.33 -6.49
C THR A 146 -1.20 20.69 -7.13
N LYS A 147 -0.65 21.88 -6.75
CA LYS A 147 0.67 22.34 -7.22
C LYS A 147 1.69 22.42 -6.09
N PRO A 148 3.01 22.28 -6.38
CA PRO A 148 4.04 22.50 -5.37
C PRO A 148 3.99 23.92 -4.76
N PRO A 149 4.43 24.10 -3.49
CA PRO A 149 4.88 23.10 -2.55
C PRO A 149 3.76 22.40 -1.78
N ILE A 150 2.48 22.89 -1.84
CA ILE A 150 1.37 22.34 -1.04
C ILE A 150 0.99 20.92 -1.49
N ARG A 151 1.29 20.53 -2.74
CA ARG A 151 1.15 19.16 -3.26
C ARG A 151 1.81 18.13 -2.35
N TYR A 152 3.02 18.39 -1.89
CA TYR A 152 3.80 17.47 -1.05
C TYR A 152 3.09 17.16 0.26
N TYR A 153 2.50 18.20 0.87
CA TYR A 153 1.71 18.03 2.08
C TYR A 153 0.38 17.30 1.81
N ALA A 154 -0.33 17.68 0.75
CA ALA A 154 -1.63 17.11 0.41
C ALA A 154 -1.53 15.60 0.14
N VAL A 155 -0.56 15.17 -0.67
CA VAL A 155 -0.32 13.75 -0.97
C VAL A 155 0.11 12.98 0.29
N ALA A 156 0.96 13.57 1.14
CA ALA A 156 1.41 12.94 2.38
C ALA A 156 0.32 12.81 3.45
N LEU A 157 -0.82 13.50 3.34
CA LEU A 157 -1.96 13.33 4.25
C LEU A 157 -2.78 12.07 3.98
N ILE A 158 -2.85 11.62 2.73
CA ILE A 158 -3.67 10.46 2.34
C ILE A 158 -3.32 9.21 3.16
N PRO A 159 -2.05 8.79 3.29
CA PRO A 159 -1.68 7.60 4.05
C PRO A 159 -1.90 7.72 5.56
N VAL A 160 -2.06 8.92 6.11
CA VAL A 160 -2.38 9.09 7.54
C VAL A 160 -3.69 8.38 7.89
N LEU A 161 -4.75 8.61 7.10
CA LEU A 161 -6.02 7.91 7.27
C LEU A 161 -5.91 6.43 6.85
N GLY A 162 -5.13 6.10 5.84
CA GLY A 162 -4.87 4.71 5.45
C GLY A 162 -4.32 3.89 6.63
N TYR A 163 -3.21 4.30 7.24
CA TYR A 163 -2.66 3.60 8.40
C TYR A 163 -3.59 3.62 9.63
N SER A 164 -4.40 4.68 9.79
CA SER A 164 -5.45 4.69 10.82
C SER A 164 -6.52 3.62 10.57
N GLY A 165 -6.82 3.30 9.31
CA GLY A 165 -7.68 2.19 8.94
C GLY A 165 -7.11 0.84 9.38
N GLY A 166 -5.82 0.60 9.13
CA GLY A 166 -5.12 -0.59 9.59
C GLY A 166 -5.11 -0.72 11.13
N LEU A 167 -4.87 0.39 11.82
CA LEU A 167 -4.94 0.44 13.28
C LEU A 167 -6.37 0.13 13.80
N ALA A 168 -7.39 0.69 13.17
CA ALA A 168 -8.78 0.43 13.52
C ALA A 168 -9.15 -1.05 13.28
N ALA A 169 -8.66 -1.67 12.21
CA ALA A 169 -8.87 -3.09 11.94
C ALA A 169 -8.32 -4.00 13.04
N LEU A 170 -7.12 -3.70 13.55
CA LEU A 170 -6.51 -4.43 14.66
C LEU A 170 -7.32 -4.26 15.96
N GLY A 171 -7.80 -3.05 16.24
CA GLY A 171 -8.70 -2.80 17.38
C GLY A 171 -9.98 -3.60 17.28
N VAL A 172 -10.60 -3.62 16.11
CA VAL A 172 -11.83 -4.38 15.85
C VAL A 172 -11.56 -5.88 15.93
N ALA A 173 -10.48 -6.40 15.33
CA ALA A 173 -10.09 -7.80 15.43
C ALA A 173 -9.89 -8.24 16.89
N SER A 174 -9.25 -7.39 17.72
CA SER A 174 -9.11 -7.64 19.16
C SER A 174 -10.45 -7.76 19.87
N LEU A 175 -11.40 -6.87 19.56
CA LEU A 175 -12.74 -6.88 20.17
C LEU A 175 -13.55 -8.12 19.78
N ILE A 176 -13.42 -8.59 18.52
CA ILE A 176 -14.11 -9.79 18.05
C ILE A 176 -13.62 -11.02 18.80
N VAL A 177 -12.30 -11.18 18.89
CA VAL A 177 -11.70 -12.33 19.58
C VAL A 177 -12.01 -12.30 21.07
N TYR A 178 -12.08 -11.10 21.69
CA TYR A 178 -12.38 -10.96 23.12
C TYR A 178 -13.86 -11.12 23.46
N ALA A 179 -14.77 -10.55 22.65
CA ALA A 179 -16.21 -10.44 22.97
C ALA A 179 -17.08 -11.43 22.16
N GLU A 180 -16.46 -12.36 21.41
CA GLU A 180 -17.15 -13.36 20.56
C GLU A 180 -18.21 -12.75 19.63
N VAL A 181 -17.96 -11.53 19.15
CA VAL A 181 -18.89 -10.80 18.26
C VAL A 181 -18.94 -11.47 16.89
N ASN A 182 -20.11 -11.45 16.27
CA ASN A 182 -20.29 -12.01 14.92
C ASN A 182 -19.41 -11.27 13.89
N TRP A 183 -18.41 -11.95 13.37
CA TRP A 183 -17.46 -11.44 12.40
C TRP A 183 -18.11 -10.92 11.09
N ARG A 184 -19.30 -11.43 10.71
CA ARG A 184 -20.04 -10.98 9.52
C ARG A 184 -20.41 -9.50 9.60
N GLY A 185 -20.76 -9.01 10.78
CA GLY A 185 -21.13 -7.61 11.01
C GLY A 185 -20.07 -6.61 10.57
N ILE A 186 -18.78 -6.99 10.62
CA ILE A 186 -17.69 -6.11 10.25
C ILE A 186 -17.57 -5.95 8.75
N PHE A 187 -17.75 -7.06 8.00
CA PHE A 187 -17.77 -6.98 6.54
C PHE A 187 -18.98 -6.19 6.03
N VAL A 188 -20.15 -6.32 6.69
CA VAL A 188 -21.32 -5.45 6.42
C VAL A 188 -20.97 -3.99 6.70
N PHE A 189 -20.37 -3.69 7.84
CA PHE A 189 -19.93 -2.33 8.18
C PHE A 189 -18.93 -1.78 7.17
N GLY A 190 -17.91 -2.56 6.78
CA GLY A 190 -16.97 -2.20 5.73
C GLY A 190 -17.67 -1.88 4.40
N ALA A 191 -18.61 -2.71 3.98
CA ALA A 191 -19.38 -2.50 2.76
C ALA A 191 -20.25 -1.23 2.82
N LEU A 192 -20.93 -0.97 3.94
CA LEU A 192 -21.74 0.25 4.13
C LEU A 192 -20.91 1.50 3.98
N ILE A 193 -19.71 1.52 4.56
CA ILE A 193 -18.83 2.68 4.45
C ILE A 193 -18.28 2.81 3.02
N ALA A 194 -17.95 1.71 2.35
CA ALA A 194 -17.55 1.75 0.94
C ALA A 194 -18.68 2.32 0.05
N LEU A 195 -19.95 1.95 0.31
CA LEU A 195 -21.11 2.51 -0.41
C LEU A 195 -21.28 4.01 -0.16
N VAL A 196 -21.13 4.46 1.09
CA VAL A 196 -21.09 5.90 1.42
C VAL A 196 -19.92 6.58 0.69
N GLY A 197 -18.75 5.93 0.67
CA GLY A 197 -17.57 6.38 -0.07
C GLY A 197 -17.86 6.57 -1.56
N ILE A 198 -18.58 5.65 -2.21
CA ILE A 198 -18.99 5.78 -3.62
C ILE A 198 -19.86 7.03 -3.80
N ALA A 199 -20.92 7.18 -2.99
CA ALA A 199 -21.83 8.32 -3.10
C ALA A 199 -21.12 9.67 -2.97
N ILE A 200 -20.10 9.74 -2.11
CA ILE A 200 -19.30 10.97 -1.94
C ILE A 200 -18.32 11.16 -3.11
N ARG A 201 -17.69 10.10 -3.60
CA ARG A 201 -16.72 10.15 -4.71
C ARG A 201 -17.34 10.49 -6.07
N THR A 202 -18.63 10.22 -6.26
CA THR A 202 -19.33 10.68 -7.47
C THR A 202 -19.36 12.21 -7.60
N LYS A 203 -19.19 12.95 -6.48
CA LYS A 203 -19.09 14.42 -6.46
C LYS A 203 -17.71 14.96 -6.88
N LEU A 204 -16.67 14.11 -6.95
CA LEU A 204 -15.36 14.53 -7.45
C LEU A 204 -15.48 14.97 -8.92
N SER A 205 -14.74 16.01 -9.31
CA SER A 205 -14.54 16.38 -10.70
C SER A 205 -13.37 15.59 -11.29
N GLU A 206 -13.32 15.38 -12.61
CA GLU A 206 -12.12 14.80 -13.24
C GLU A 206 -10.92 15.75 -13.11
N THR A 207 -9.68 15.20 -13.12
CA THR A 207 -8.47 16.02 -12.98
C THR A 207 -8.27 16.92 -14.21
N LYS A 208 -7.83 18.17 -13.94
CA LYS A 208 -7.61 19.16 -15.02
C LYS A 208 -6.49 18.72 -15.97
N ASP A 209 -5.47 18.06 -15.44
CA ASP A 209 -4.34 17.56 -16.24
C ASP A 209 -4.82 16.54 -17.27
N PHE A 210 -5.65 15.57 -16.87
CA PHE A 210 -6.23 14.59 -17.76
C PHE A 210 -7.20 15.21 -18.77
N ALA A 211 -8.13 16.03 -18.29
CA ALA A 211 -9.14 16.68 -19.15
C ALA A 211 -8.51 17.61 -20.20
N ASN A 212 -7.46 18.36 -19.82
CA ASN A 212 -6.76 19.25 -20.75
C ASN A 212 -5.90 18.48 -21.75
N ALA A 213 -5.22 17.40 -21.31
CA ALA A 213 -4.45 16.53 -22.18
C ALA A 213 -5.36 15.87 -23.23
N SER A 214 -6.50 15.32 -22.79
CA SER A 214 -7.48 14.71 -23.69
C SER A 214 -8.02 15.70 -24.75
N LYS A 215 -8.35 16.93 -24.33
CA LYS A 215 -8.78 17.99 -25.27
C LYS A 215 -7.69 18.36 -26.28
N ARG A 216 -6.44 18.45 -25.86
CA ARG A 216 -5.31 18.74 -26.77
C ARG A 216 -5.12 17.68 -27.82
N LEU A 217 -5.19 16.39 -27.45
CA LEU A 217 -5.10 15.28 -28.40
C LEU A 217 -6.21 15.34 -29.44
N GLN A 218 -7.45 15.51 -28.99
CA GLN A 218 -8.59 15.58 -29.91
C GLN A 218 -8.55 16.81 -30.85
N THR A 219 -8.12 17.97 -30.34
CA THR A 219 -8.15 19.23 -31.13
C THR A 219 -6.94 19.43 -32.00
N GLN A 220 -5.75 18.97 -31.58
CA GLN A 220 -4.47 19.29 -32.22
C GLN A 220 -3.94 18.19 -33.14
N TYR A 221 -4.28 16.94 -32.86
CA TYR A 221 -3.73 15.78 -33.56
C TYR A 221 -4.79 14.87 -34.18
N ASN A 222 -6.08 15.04 -33.83
CA ASN A 222 -7.18 14.16 -34.23
C ASN A 222 -6.89 12.66 -33.94
N VAL A 223 -6.06 12.40 -32.91
CA VAL A 223 -5.54 11.09 -32.51
C VAL A 223 -6.21 10.68 -31.19
N ASN A 224 -6.58 9.43 -31.07
CA ASN A 224 -7.06 8.87 -29.82
C ASN A 224 -5.91 8.66 -28.82
N PRO A 225 -6.18 8.68 -27.49
CA PRO A 225 -5.18 8.40 -26.48
C PRO A 225 -4.39 7.10 -26.66
N ASP A 226 -4.98 6.10 -27.32
CA ASP A 226 -4.36 4.80 -27.62
C ASP A 226 -3.26 4.88 -28.70
N GLU A 227 -3.26 5.90 -29.56
CA GLU A 227 -2.28 6.08 -30.65
C GLU A 227 -1.04 6.88 -30.21
N GLU A 228 -1.08 7.49 -29.02
CA GLU A 228 0.01 8.32 -28.50
C GLU A 228 1.25 7.51 -28.06
N ASP A 229 1.16 6.19 -27.99
CA ASP A 229 2.30 5.30 -27.71
C ASP A 229 3.48 5.47 -28.71
N LEU A 230 3.20 5.99 -29.89
CA LEU A 230 4.22 6.27 -30.93
C LEU A 230 5.11 7.49 -30.60
N PHE A 231 4.66 8.37 -29.69
CA PHE A 231 5.34 9.64 -29.39
C PHE A 231 6.10 9.63 -28.05
N TYR A 232 5.98 8.59 -27.22
CA TYR A 232 6.65 8.53 -25.94
C TYR A 232 7.99 7.81 -26.02
N ASP A 233 9.05 8.52 -25.65
CA ASP A 233 10.40 7.97 -25.44
C ASP A 233 10.37 6.88 -24.35
N ALA A 234 11.18 5.83 -24.51
CA ALA A 234 11.38 4.73 -23.55
C ALA A 234 11.81 5.18 -22.13
N SER A 235 11.94 6.47 -21.92
CA SER A 235 12.34 7.11 -20.67
C SER A 235 11.39 6.78 -19.50
N TYR A 236 10.09 6.65 -19.74
CA TYR A 236 9.12 6.32 -18.68
C TYR A 236 9.35 4.93 -18.04
N LYS A 237 9.93 3.98 -18.80
CA LYS A 237 10.28 2.65 -18.26
C LYS A 237 11.38 2.73 -17.20
N LYS A 238 12.38 3.60 -17.42
CA LYS A 238 13.45 3.87 -16.44
C LYS A 238 12.87 4.56 -15.20
N THR A 239 11.94 5.49 -15.40
CA THR A 239 11.22 6.17 -14.30
C THR A 239 10.40 5.18 -13.48
N SER A 240 9.69 4.23 -14.14
CA SER A 240 8.95 3.15 -13.49
C SER A 240 9.86 2.24 -12.67
N PHE A 241 11.03 1.87 -13.21
CA PHE A 241 12.00 1.06 -12.48
C PHE A 241 12.59 1.81 -11.28
N ALA A 242 12.90 3.09 -11.41
CA ALA A 242 13.39 3.89 -10.29
C ALA A 242 12.33 4.04 -9.21
N MET A 243 11.05 4.21 -9.57
CA MET A 243 9.95 4.22 -8.61
C MET A 243 9.78 2.86 -7.91
N PHE A 244 9.83 1.75 -8.65
CA PHE A 244 9.85 0.39 -8.07
C PHE A 244 10.93 0.28 -6.99
N CYS A 245 12.15 0.74 -7.27
CA CYS A 245 13.27 0.68 -6.33
C CYS A 245 13.00 1.46 -5.03
N THR A 246 12.33 2.62 -5.11
CA THR A 246 12.02 3.43 -3.90
C THR A 246 10.95 2.80 -3.02
N GLN A 247 10.07 1.97 -3.57
CA GLN A 247 8.97 1.32 -2.84
C GLN A 247 9.41 0.09 -2.02
N CYS A 248 10.56 -0.50 -2.34
CA CYS A 248 11.00 -1.76 -1.72
C CYS A 248 11.32 -1.65 -0.21
N ALA A 249 11.75 -0.47 0.27
CA ALA A 249 12.15 -0.30 1.65
C ALA A 249 11.01 -0.54 2.66
N TRP A 250 9.81 -0.02 2.36
CA TRP A 250 8.64 -0.23 3.21
C TRP A 250 8.24 -1.70 3.30
N LEU A 251 8.33 -2.43 2.20
CA LEU A 251 7.90 -3.82 2.13
C LEU A 251 8.80 -4.76 2.94
N LEU A 252 10.12 -4.51 2.96
CA LEU A 252 11.04 -5.21 3.85
C LEU A 252 10.68 -4.95 5.31
N CYS A 253 10.46 -3.67 5.66
CA CYS A 253 10.07 -3.28 7.01
C CYS A 253 8.75 -3.92 7.43
N PHE A 254 7.73 -3.85 6.57
CA PHE A 254 6.42 -4.44 6.84
C PHE A 254 6.49 -5.94 7.12
N TYR A 255 7.17 -6.70 6.25
CA TYR A 255 7.34 -8.13 6.42
C TYR A 255 8.07 -8.47 7.72
N PHE A 256 9.20 -7.78 7.96
CA PHE A 256 9.99 -7.99 9.16
C PHE A 256 9.19 -7.71 10.43
N VAL A 257 8.53 -6.57 10.48
CA VAL A 257 7.80 -6.10 11.68
C VAL A 257 6.55 -6.94 11.95
N PHE A 258 5.67 -7.12 10.96
CA PHE A 258 4.35 -7.73 11.20
C PHE A 258 4.32 -9.24 11.00
N ILE A 259 5.25 -9.81 10.23
CA ILE A 259 5.26 -11.25 9.94
C ILE A 259 6.39 -11.93 10.71
N TYR A 260 7.64 -11.54 10.46
CA TYR A 260 8.80 -12.21 11.06
C TYR A 260 8.84 -12.07 12.59
N CYS A 261 8.72 -10.84 13.11
CA CYS A 261 8.71 -10.62 14.56
C CYS A 261 7.49 -11.24 15.24
N SER A 262 6.31 -11.26 14.59
CA SER A 262 5.13 -11.93 15.14
C SER A 262 5.32 -13.43 15.26
N GLN A 263 5.96 -14.07 14.27
CA GLN A 263 6.31 -15.50 14.34
C GLN A 263 7.34 -15.76 15.44
N MET A 264 8.32 -14.88 15.60
CA MET A 264 9.32 -14.97 16.66
C MET A 264 8.71 -14.82 18.05
N LEU A 265 7.79 -13.87 18.27
CA LEU A 265 7.06 -13.69 19.51
C LEU A 265 6.23 -14.94 19.87
N LYS A 266 5.61 -15.57 18.86
CA LYS A 266 4.87 -16.81 19.05
C LYS A 266 5.78 -17.98 19.41
N SER A 267 6.88 -18.18 18.69
CA SER A 267 7.72 -19.37 18.82
C SER A 267 8.70 -19.31 19.98
N GLN A 268 9.24 -18.14 20.35
CA GLN A 268 10.26 -17.99 21.39
C GLN A 268 9.69 -17.48 22.72
N PHE A 269 8.57 -16.74 22.68
CA PHE A 269 7.99 -16.13 23.88
C PHE A 269 6.56 -16.62 24.18
N GLU A 270 6.10 -17.65 23.45
CA GLU A 270 4.81 -18.31 23.68
C GLU A 270 3.60 -17.36 23.67
N TYR A 271 3.68 -16.26 22.89
CA TYR A 271 2.59 -15.31 22.77
C TYR A 271 1.37 -15.99 22.15
N SER A 272 0.21 -15.81 22.77
CA SER A 272 -1.08 -16.20 22.18
C SER A 272 -1.42 -15.33 20.95
N VAL A 273 -2.34 -15.78 20.12
CA VAL A 273 -2.83 -15.00 18.97
C VAL A 273 -3.34 -13.62 19.41
N LEU A 274 -4.05 -13.57 20.54
CA LEU A 274 -4.56 -12.32 21.10
C LEU A 274 -3.44 -11.38 21.56
N ASP A 275 -2.37 -11.90 22.16
CA ASP A 275 -1.23 -11.10 22.59
C ASP A 275 -0.49 -10.51 21.39
N ILE A 276 -0.34 -11.27 20.29
CA ILE A 276 0.23 -10.79 19.04
C ILE A 276 -0.63 -9.68 18.43
N ILE A 277 -1.95 -9.83 18.42
CA ILE A 277 -2.86 -8.80 17.90
C ILE A 277 -2.74 -7.52 18.75
N LYS A 278 -2.74 -7.63 20.07
CA LYS A 278 -2.55 -6.48 20.99
C LYS A 278 -1.19 -5.82 20.78
N HIS A 279 -0.13 -6.60 20.65
CA HIS A 279 1.21 -6.09 20.37
C HIS A 279 1.25 -5.33 19.05
N ASN A 280 0.72 -5.94 17.97
CA ASN A 280 0.65 -5.33 16.64
C ASN A 280 -0.25 -4.08 16.64
N PHE A 281 -1.30 -4.02 17.44
CA PHE A 281 -2.13 -2.82 17.63
C PHE A 281 -1.29 -1.66 18.18
N VAL A 282 -0.52 -1.89 19.23
CA VAL A 282 0.32 -0.85 19.85
C VAL A 282 1.36 -0.33 18.87
N ILE A 283 2.09 -1.22 18.18
CA ILE A 283 3.12 -0.79 17.22
C ILE A 283 2.53 -0.12 15.98
N SER A 284 1.29 -0.43 15.59
CA SER A 284 0.61 0.20 14.44
C SER A 284 0.22 1.66 14.65
N ILE A 285 0.36 2.19 15.86
CA ILE A 285 0.24 3.63 16.14
C ILE A 285 1.39 4.40 15.47
N PHE A 286 2.59 3.84 15.42
CA PHE A 286 3.79 4.53 14.96
C PHE A 286 3.78 4.90 13.47
N PRO A 287 3.32 4.07 12.51
CA PRO A 287 3.17 4.49 11.11
C PRO A 287 2.18 5.65 10.94
N VAL A 288 1.10 5.71 11.73
CA VAL A 288 0.16 6.84 11.71
C VAL A 288 0.86 8.13 12.13
N VAL A 289 1.57 8.08 13.26
CA VAL A 289 2.36 9.21 13.78
C VAL A 289 3.44 9.62 12.78
N SER A 290 4.17 8.65 12.22
CA SER A 290 5.21 8.87 11.22
C SER A 290 4.66 9.61 9.98
N CYS A 291 3.54 9.15 9.42
CA CYS A 291 2.92 9.81 8.28
C CYS A 291 2.48 11.24 8.58
N PHE A 292 1.91 11.47 9.75
CA PHE A 292 1.50 12.81 10.17
C PHE A 292 2.70 13.76 10.32
N ILE A 293 3.79 13.29 10.93
CA ILE A 293 5.05 14.05 11.05
C ILE A 293 5.62 14.34 9.66
N ARG A 294 5.71 13.33 8.79
CA ARG A 294 6.20 13.49 7.40
C ARG A 294 5.35 14.47 6.61
N ALA A 295 4.02 14.40 6.73
CA ALA A 295 3.13 15.37 6.10
C ALA A 295 3.43 16.81 6.56
N LYS A 296 3.62 17.04 7.87
CA LYS A 296 4.01 18.35 8.39
C LYS A 296 5.39 18.80 7.88
N LEU A 297 6.37 17.89 7.89
CA LEU A 297 7.72 18.18 7.40
C LEU A 297 7.76 18.48 5.90
N SER A 298 6.89 17.83 5.10
CA SER A 298 6.77 18.08 3.65
C SER A 298 6.31 19.50 3.29
N LYS A 299 5.84 20.30 4.26
CA LYS A 299 5.60 21.74 4.07
C LYS A 299 6.89 22.56 4.01
N ARG A 300 7.97 22.09 4.65
CA ARG A 300 9.22 22.82 4.80
C ARG A 300 10.38 22.17 4.02
N PHE A 301 10.37 20.85 3.94
CA PHE A 301 11.44 20.07 3.32
C PHE A 301 10.92 19.36 2.09
N HIS A 302 11.76 19.28 1.06
CA HIS A 302 11.43 18.53 -0.14
C HIS A 302 11.31 17.03 0.16
N PRO A 303 10.31 16.30 -0.40
CA PRO A 303 10.07 14.88 -0.08
C PRO A 303 11.28 13.97 -0.30
N LEU A 304 12.09 14.22 -1.31
CA LEU A 304 13.30 13.45 -1.57
C LEU A 304 14.34 13.59 -0.44
N ILE A 305 14.42 14.74 0.23
CA ILE A 305 15.30 14.93 1.38
C ILE A 305 14.82 14.05 2.54
N LEU A 306 13.50 14.05 2.80
CA LEU A 306 12.90 13.20 3.84
C LEU A 306 13.12 11.72 3.52
N PHE A 307 12.98 11.32 2.26
CA PHE A 307 13.25 9.96 1.80
C PHE A 307 14.70 9.54 2.08
N LYS A 308 15.68 10.37 1.68
CA LYS A 308 17.11 10.12 1.90
C LYS A 308 17.42 9.82 3.36
N TYR A 309 17.02 10.73 4.25
CA TYR A 309 17.31 10.55 5.67
C TYR A 309 16.58 9.37 6.28
N SER A 310 15.35 9.12 5.86
CA SER A 310 14.58 7.96 6.29
C SER A 310 15.23 6.64 5.86
N LEU A 311 15.72 6.57 4.62
CA LEU A 311 16.41 5.38 4.12
C LEU A 311 17.71 5.09 4.91
N ILE A 312 18.49 6.13 5.20
CA ILE A 312 19.73 6.00 5.99
C ILE A 312 19.41 5.55 7.42
N ILE A 313 18.47 6.22 8.09
CA ILE A 313 18.12 5.92 9.49
C ILE A 313 17.54 4.50 9.60
N SER A 314 16.64 4.11 8.71
CA SER A 314 16.06 2.75 8.72
C SER A 314 17.12 1.68 8.48
N PHE A 315 18.09 1.93 7.60
CA PHE A 315 19.21 1.01 7.37
C PHE A 315 20.02 0.75 8.65
N PHE A 316 20.39 1.81 9.36
CA PHE A 316 21.10 1.65 10.65
C PHE A 316 20.25 0.95 11.71
N PHE A 317 18.94 1.21 11.79
CA PHE A 317 18.06 0.46 12.69
C PHE A 317 17.97 -1.03 12.33
N PHE A 318 17.98 -1.39 11.06
CA PHE A 318 18.05 -2.81 10.65
C PHE A 318 19.36 -3.47 11.10
N ILE A 319 20.48 -2.77 11.05
CA ILE A 319 21.77 -3.29 11.56
C ILE A 319 21.69 -3.48 13.08
N ILE A 320 21.22 -2.48 13.82
CA ILE A 320 21.16 -2.52 15.27
C ILE A 320 20.24 -3.65 15.75
N ILE A 321 19.02 -3.77 15.15
CA ILE A 321 18.10 -4.83 15.54
C ILE A 321 18.63 -6.22 15.16
N ALA A 322 19.35 -6.35 14.04
CA ALA A 322 19.95 -7.61 13.63
C ALA A 322 20.89 -8.16 14.72
N PHE A 323 21.79 -7.34 15.24
CA PHE A 323 22.67 -7.74 16.34
C PHE A 323 21.93 -7.92 17.67
N TYR A 324 20.89 -7.12 17.93
CA TYR A 324 20.06 -7.28 19.12
C TYR A 324 19.33 -8.63 19.14
N LEU A 325 18.83 -9.10 17.99
CA LEU A 325 18.13 -10.39 17.90
C LEU A 325 19.06 -11.59 18.13
N ASP A 326 20.34 -11.46 17.83
CA ASP A 326 21.33 -12.52 18.09
C ASP A 326 21.82 -12.55 19.56
N SER A 327 21.56 -11.48 20.35
CA SER A 327 21.98 -11.43 21.74
C SER A 327 20.97 -12.15 22.65
N SER A 328 20.21 -11.44 23.40
CA SER A 328 19.13 -11.97 24.26
C SER A 328 17.90 -11.06 24.14
N PRO A 329 17.14 -11.21 23.05
CA PRO A 329 16.02 -10.34 22.77
C PRO A 329 14.93 -10.49 23.83
N THR A 330 14.26 -9.38 24.16
CA THR A 330 13.08 -9.36 25.01
C THR A 330 11.88 -8.89 24.19
N PRO A 331 10.64 -9.31 24.51
CA PRO A 331 9.45 -8.86 23.79
C PRO A 331 9.30 -7.34 23.75
N LEU A 332 9.63 -6.66 24.85
CA LEU A 332 9.61 -5.20 24.92
C LEU A 332 10.66 -4.57 24.01
N GLY A 333 11.88 -5.09 24.00
CA GLY A 333 12.95 -4.60 23.12
C GLY A 333 12.61 -4.80 21.65
N ILE A 334 12.04 -5.96 21.27
CA ILE A 334 11.53 -6.20 19.91
C ILE A 334 10.50 -5.14 19.55
N GLY A 335 9.51 -4.88 20.41
CA GLY A 335 8.48 -3.86 20.20
C GLY A 335 9.03 -2.44 20.03
N ILE A 336 10.05 -2.06 20.80
CA ILE A 336 10.72 -0.76 20.63
C ILE A 336 11.37 -0.65 19.25
N PHE A 337 12.15 -1.65 18.83
CA PHE A 337 12.80 -1.64 17.52
C PHE A 337 11.81 -1.68 16.36
N GLN A 338 10.73 -2.48 16.46
CA GLN A 338 9.63 -2.47 15.48
C GLN A 338 9.04 -1.07 15.34
N SER A 339 8.77 -0.39 16.47
CA SER A 339 8.22 0.96 16.50
C SER A 339 9.16 1.97 15.83
N LEU A 340 10.45 1.89 16.11
CA LEU A 340 11.47 2.75 15.49
C LEU A 340 11.58 2.51 13.97
N LEU A 341 11.57 1.25 13.53
CA LEU A 341 11.57 0.92 12.11
C LEU A 341 10.33 1.48 11.41
N LEU A 342 9.13 1.29 11.98
CA LEU A 342 7.88 1.83 11.42
C LEU A 342 7.86 3.36 11.39
N MET A 343 8.53 4.01 12.35
CA MET A 343 8.61 5.46 12.42
C MET A 343 9.52 6.04 11.34
N PHE A 344 10.65 5.41 11.05
CA PHE A 344 11.70 5.98 10.20
C PHE A 344 11.78 5.39 8.80
N THR A 345 11.30 4.17 8.54
CA THR A 345 11.35 3.60 7.19
C THR A 345 10.52 4.43 6.20
N PRO A 346 11.07 4.75 5.01
CA PRO A 346 10.31 5.49 3.99
C PRO A 346 9.16 4.62 3.48
N ASN A 347 7.96 5.20 3.42
CA ASN A 347 6.75 4.50 3.00
C ASN A 347 6.36 4.71 1.53
N GLY A 348 7.09 5.55 0.81
CA GLY A 348 6.90 5.82 -0.61
C GLY A 348 5.75 6.79 -0.96
N TYR A 349 4.93 7.19 0.01
CA TYR A 349 3.75 8.02 -0.29
C TYR A 349 4.08 9.50 -0.47
N SER A 350 4.85 10.11 0.43
CA SER A 350 5.23 11.53 0.31
C SER A 350 6.02 11.77 -0.97
N GLU A 351 6.91 10.86 -1.29
CA GLU A 351 7.81 10.90 -2.44
C GLU A 351 7.06 10.75 -3.77
N SER A 352 5.91 10.04 -3.78
CA SER A 352 5.04 9.90 -4.95
C SER A 352 4.63 11.25 -5.55
N SER A 353 4.45 12.27 -4.69
CA SER A 353 4.12 13.63 -5.12
C SER A 353 5.17 14.27 -6.04
N VAL A 354 6.42 13.82 -5.92
CA VAL A 354 7.55 14.23 -6.79
C VAL A 354 7.68 13.29 -7.99
N MET A 355 7.44 11.99 -7.79
CA MET A 355 7.70 10.96 -8.81
C MET A 355 6.65 10.96 -9.92
N PHE A 356 5.36 11.07 -9.57
CA PHE A 356 4.26 10.97 -10.54
C PHE A 356 4.29 12.02 -11.65
N PRO A 357 4.64 13.31 -11.42
CA PRO A 357 4.71 14.30 -12.49
C PRO A 357 5.74 13.98 -13.59
N HIS A 358 6.71 13.12 -13.32
CA HIS A 358 7.70 12.67 -14.32
C HIS A 358 7.19 11.60 -15.29
N PHE A 359 5.97 11.07 -15.05
CA PHE A 359 5.33 10.20 -16.02
C PHE A 359 4.46 11.01 -16.99
N PRO A 360 4.40 10.60 -18.26
CA PRO A 360 3.43 11.14 -19.22
C PRO A 360 2.01 11.02 -18.70
N VAL A 361 1.14 11.98 -18.97
CA VAL A 361 -0.21 12.04 -18.39
C VAL A 361 -1.01 10.76 -18.67
N PHE A 362 -0.99 10.26 -19.92
CA PHE A 362 -1.72 9.06 -20.35
C PHE A 362 -1.05 7.73 -20.03
N LYS A 363 0.16 7.74 -19.43
CA LYS A 363 0.84 6.54 -18.92
C LYS A 363 1.14 6.66 -17.42
N ARG A 364 0.76 7.77 -16.80
CA ARG A 364 1.06 8.09 -15.40
C ARG A 364 0.41 7.11 -14.44
N PHE A 365 -0.87 6.87 -14.62
CA PHE A 365 -1.63 6.01 -13.73
C PHE A 365 -1.16 4.56 -13.85
N GLN A 366 -1.07 4.04 -15.07
CA GLN A 366 -0.63 2.68 -15.35
C GLN A 366 0.81 2.45 -14.87
N SER A 367 1.74 3.37 -15.17
CA SER A 367 3.14 3.25 -14.73
C SER A 367 3.29 3.30 -13.21
N ALA A 368 2.52 4.17 -12.54
CA ALA A 368 2.50 4.24 -11.09
C ALA A 368 1.95 2.96 -10.46
N CYS A 369 0.81 2.45 -10.96
CA CYS A 369 0.21 1.20 -10.53
C CYS A 369 1.15 0.01 -10.71
N LEU A 370 1.77 -0.12 -11.88
CA LEU A 370 2.69 -1.22 -12.17
C LEU A 370 3.94 -1.18 -11.29
N SER A 371 4.57 -0.01 -11.12
CA SER A 371 5.75 0.12 -10.25
C SER A 371 5.44 -0.27 -8.82
N TYR A 372 4.28 0.14 -8.31
CA TYR A 372 3.80 -0.19 -6.98
C TYR A 372 3.45 -1.68 -6.84
N ALA A 373 2.76 -2.26 -7.82
CA ALA A 373 2.35 -3.65 -7.82
C ALA A 373 3.53 -4.62 -7.92
N PHE A 374 4.46 -4.35 -8.84
CA PHE A 374 5.66 -5.18 -9.00
C PHE A 374 6.59 -5.10 -7.78
N SER A 375 6.71 -3.93 -7.13
CA SER A 375 7.50 -3.85 -5.89
C SER A 375 6.93 -4.75 -4.81
N ARG A 376 5.60 -4.83 -4.67
CA ARG A 376 4.93 -5.71 -3.71
C ARG A 376 5.11 -7.18 -4.06
N ALA A 377 4.78 -7.57 -5.28
CA ALA A 377 4.92 -8.96 -5.71
C ALA A 377 6.37 -9.46 -5.55
N PHE A 378 7.35 -8.67 -5.99
CA PHE A 378 8.77 -9.01 -5.88
C PHE A 378 9.22 -9.10 -4.42
N MET A 379 8.92 -8.09 -3.61
CA MET A 379 9.38 -8.06 -2.23
C MET A 379 8.71 -9.12 -1.36
N TYR A 380 7.44 -9.47 -1.62
CA TYR A 380 6.81 -10.58 -0.93
C TYR A 380 7.53 -11.92 -1.20
N ILE A 381 7.89 -12.17 -2.45
CA ILE A 381 8.68 -13.36 -2.81
C ILE A 381 10.06 -13.29 -2.16
N ALA A 382 10.75 -12.16 -2.29
CA ALA A 382 12.09 -11.96 -1.76
C ALA A 382 12.16 -12.10 -0.23
N THR A 383 11.14 -11.60 0.49
CA THR A 383 11.12 -11.68 1.96
C THR A 383 10.60 -13.03 2.46
N SER A 384 9.51 -13.55 1.90
CA SER A 384 8.91 -14.80 2.39
C SER A 384 9.77 -16.03 2.12
N PHE A 385 10.49 -16.06 1.01
CA PHE A 385 11.37 -17.20 0.65
C PHE A 385 12.85 -16.82 0.75
N GLY A 386 13.26 -15.71 0.15
CA GLY A 386 14.65 -15.29 0.07
C GLY A 386 15.25 -14.95 1.43
N LEU A 387 14.60 -14.12 2.22
CA LEU A 387 15.09 -13.73 3.54
C LEU A 387 15.21 -14.94 4.49
N ILE A 388 14.19 -15.81 4.51
CA ILE A 388 14.22 -17.02 5.35
C ILE A 388 15.37 -17.95 4.92
N PHE A 389 15.57 -18.12 3.62
CA PHE A 389 16.67 -18.93 3.10
C PHE A 389 18.04 -18.35 3.47
N ILE A 390 18.21 -17.04 3.33
CA ILE A 390 19.46 -16.35 3.66
C ILE A 390 19.73 -16.42 5.18
N ILE A 391 18.71 -16.23 6.01
CA ILE A 391 18.83 -16.37 7.48
C ILE A 391 19.32 -17.80 7.85
N LYS A 392 18.83 -18.83 7.17
CA LYS A 392 19.31 -20.20 7.39
C LYS A 392 20.78 -20.41 7.00
N LEU A 393 21.30 -19.66 6.03
CA LEU A 393 22.67 -19.77 5.55
C LEU A 393 23.69 -18.99 6.41
N ILE A 394 23.36 -17.76 6.79
CA ILE A 394 24.31 -16.80 7.40
C ILE A 394 23.83 -16.23 8.74
N GLY A 395 22.80 -16.83 9.35
CA GLY A 395 22.25 -16.40 10.63
C GLY A 395 21.27 -15.21 10.50
N ILE A 396 20.64 -14.86 11.64
CA ILE A 396 19.60 -13.81 11.67
C ILE A 396 20.21 -12.46 11.33
N SER A 397 21.30 -12.08 12.00
CA SER A 397 21.98 -10.79 11.79
C SER A 397 22.49 -10.66 10.35
N GLY A 398 23.20 -11.69 9.84
CA GLY A 398 23.71 -11.70 8.48
C GLY A 398 22.60 -11.55 7.45
N GLY A 399 21.50 -12.29 7.59
CA GLY A 399 20.36 -12.25 6.68
C GLY A 399 19.65 -10.90 6.66
N LEU A 400 19.42 -10.29 7.81
CA LEU A 400 18.77 -8.98 7.93
C LEU A 400 19.66 -7.86 7.37
N ILE A 401 20.96 -7.85 7.71
CA ILE A 401 21.92 -6.87 7.19
C ILE A 401 22.05 -6.97 5.67
N PHE A 402 22.11 -8.19 5.13
CA PHE A 402 22.16 -8.40 3.69
C PHE A 402 20.90 -7.83 3.00
N ALA A 403 19.70 -8.19 3.48
CA ALA A 403 18.45 -7.71 2.91
C ALA A 403 18.32 -6.18 3.01
N ALA A 404 18.66 -5.60 4.16
CA ALA A 404 18.67 -4.15 4.36
C ALA A 404 19.66 -3.43 3.43
N SER A 405 20.85 -4.01 3.21
CA SER A 405 21.87 -3.47 2.30
C SER A 405 21.40 -3.49 0.85
N CYS A 406 20.77 -4.59 0.39
CA CYS A 406 20.19 -4.67 -0.95
C CYS A 406 19.11 -3.60 -1.15
N VAL A 407 18.18 -3.48 -0.19
CA VAL A 407 17.09 -2.50 -0.27
C VAL A 407 17.62 -1.06 -0.19
N ALA A 408 18.62 -0.78 0.64
CA ALA A 408 19.27 0.53 0.70
C ALA A 408 19.96 0.89 -0.62
N ALA A 409 20.66 -0.06 -1.25
CA ALA A 409 21.31 0.14 -2.53
C ALA A 409 20.32 0.50 -3.66
N ILE A 410 19.24 -0.31 -3.80
CA ILE A 410 18.23 -0.05 -4.83
C ILE A 410 17.42 1.23 -4.53
N GLY A 411 17.11 1.51 -3.27
CA GLY A 411 16.44 2.75 -2.84
C GLY A 411 17.30 3.98 -3.13
N THR A 412 18.61 3.88 -2.93
CA THR A 412 19.59 4.93 -3.26
C THR A 412 19.65 5.20 -4.75
N TYR A 413 19.61 4.15 -5.61
CA TYR A 413 19.49 4.30 -7.04
C TYR A 413 18.25 5.10 -7.42
N GLY A 414 17.07 4.74 -6.91
CA GLY A 414 15.82 5.46 -7.16
C GLY A 414 15.88 6.92 -6.70
N TYR A 415 16.46 7.18 -5.53
CA TYR A 415 16.68 8.53 -5.00
C TYR A 415 17.51 9.40 -5.97
N PHE A 416 18.68 8.93 -6.39
CA PHE A 416 19.54 9.70 -7.29
C PHE A 416 18.93 9.89 -8.68
N TYR A 417 18.15 8.92 -9.17
CA TYR A 417 17.44 9.06 -10.42
C TYR A 417 16.44 10.24 -10.38
N PHE A 418 15.56 10.26 -9.37
CA PHE A 418 14.59 11.36 -9.24
C PHE A 418 15.24 12.69 -8.88
N LEU A 419 16.31 12.70 -8.11
CA LEU A 419 17.07 13.91 -7.81
C LEU A 419 17.62 14.56 -9.09
N ARG A 420 18.17 13.76 -10.00
CA ARG A 420 18.65 14.25 -11.31
C ARG A 420 17.53 14.79 -12.19
N LEU A 421 16.35 14.17 -12.17
CA LEU A 421 15.19 14.67 -12.93
C LEU A 421 14.71 16.02 -12.39
N GLU A 422 14.61 16.16 -11.07
CA GLU A 422 14.24 17.44 -10.44
C GLU A 422 15.23 18.55 -10.73
N GLN A 423 16.54 18.25 -10.67
CA GLN A 423 17.57 19.23 -10.98
C GLN A 423 17.51 19.70 -12.45
N LYS A 424 17.21 18.81 -13.39
CA LYS A 424 17.01 19.19 -14.80
C LYS A 424 15.81 20.12 -14.97
N ASN A 425 14.71 19.86 -14.27
CA ASN A 425 13.50 20.71 -14.34
C ASN A 425 13.70 22.11 -13.74
N ILE A 426 14.65 22.28 -12.82
CA ILE A 426 14.97 23.60 -12.24
C ILE A 426 15.89 24.42 -13.16
N MET A 427 16.70 23.76 -14.02
CA MET A 427 17.63 24.42 -14.93
C MET A 427 17.03 24.81 -16.29
N ILE A 428 15.80 24.34 -16.59
CA ILE A 428 15.01 24.75 -17.76
C ILE A 428 13.96 25.79 -17.32
#